data_1c53a41d2671b2736d36b81b1a3a6d4a
#
_entry.id   1c53a41d2671b2736d36b81b1a3a6d4a
#
_cell.length_a   1.000
_cell.length_b   1.000
_cell.length_c   1.000
_cell.angle_alpha   90.00
_cell.angle_beta   90.00
_cell.angle_gamma   90.00
#
_symmetry.space_group_name_H-M   'P 1'
#
loop_
_entity.id
_entity.type
_entity.pdbx_description
1 polymer ?
#
loop_
_entity_poly.entity_id
_entity_poly.type
_entity_poly.pdbx_seq_one_letter_code
_entity_poly.pdbx_strand_id
1 'polypeptide(L)'
;MKNIALILLLSCAALSAQAKTLTIGIDLSGSNPLLSHGNFAYMASQYVTTEINKLQNGDIVQVKTFGSPDNASNVLMPTFEISRRLKTKKVAGIISQYIQSLPEQKDIAQPSTNLIAFLEFTSGFNCADNSQVLMITDAIESSSYVGGNQLLQGKKGLPKPDIDLKGCLLTFYGLGAGFPPQAVRILRNEWTRWSEQAGATFTAIIP
;
A
#
# COMPACT_ATOMS: atom_id res chain seq x y z
N MET A 1 -14.70 67.39 4.12
CA MET A 1 -15.04 66.20 3.32
C MET A 1 -13.94 65.19 3.54
N LYS A 2 -14.19 64.14 4.33
CA LYS A 2 -13.16 63.17 4.72
C LYS A 2 -13.23 61.95 3.80
N ASN A 3 -12.14 61.71 3.06
CA ASN A 3 -11.99 60.52 2.22
C ASN A 3 -11.59 59.34 3.10
N ILE A 4 -12.50 58.38 3.27
CA ILE A 4 -12.24 57.11 3.91
C ILE A 4 -11.74 56.15 2.83
N ALA A 5 -10.44 55.89 2.84
CA ALA A 5 -9.81 54.84 2.02
C ALA A 5 -10.12 53.49 2.64
N LEU A 6 -10.99 52.71 1.99
CA LEU A 6 -11.31 51.36 2.35
C LEU A 6 -10.20 50.43 1.84
N ILE A 7 -9.29 50.03 2.74
CA ILE A 7 -8.25 49.06 2.46
C ILE A 7 -8.88 47.66 2.56
N LEU A 8 -9.22 47.08 1.38
CA LEU A 8 -9.56 45.65 1.29
C LEU A 8 -8.29 44.82 1.53
N LEU A 9 -8.15 44.29 2.74
CA LEU A 9 -7.20 43.23 3.03
C LEU A 9 -7.69 41.94 2.37
N LEU A 10 -7.21 41.63 1.16
CA LEU A 10 -7.27 40.30 0.59
C LEU A 10 -6.35 39.41 1.40
N SER A 11 -6.91 38.73 2.43
CA SER A 11 -6.26 37.60 3.06
C SER A 11 -6.24 36.45 2.04
N CYS A 12 -5.17 36.32 1.28
CA CYS A 12 -4.81 35.07 0.57
C CYS A 12 -4.59 34.00 1.65
N ALA A 13 -5.63 33.27 2.01
CA ALA A 13 -5.48 32.00 2.69
C ALA A 13 -4.70 31.08 1.72
N ALA A 14 -3.39 31.01 1.87
CA ALA A 14 -2.58 29.99 1.23
C ALA A 14 -3.11 28.67 1.79
N LEU A 15 -3.97 27.98 1.03
CA LEU A 15 -4.28 26.58 1.26
C LEU A 15 -2.94 25.84 1.09
N SER A 16 -2.24 25.62 2.21
CA SER A 16 -1.09 24.73 2.23
C SER A 16 -1.63 23.34 1.87
N ALA A 17 -1.44 22.92 0.62
CA ALA A 17 -1.69 21.56 0.23
C ALA A 17 -0.83 20.67 1.12
N GLN A 18 -1.45 19.87 1.97
CA GLN A 18 -0.76 18.94 2.83
C GLN A 18 -0.09 17.89 1.95
N ALA A 19 1.19 17.57 2.24
CA ALA A 19 1.94 16.57 1.50
C ALA A 19 1.27 15.20 1.62
N LYS A 20 1.04 14.55 0.49
CA LYS A 20 0.49 13.18 0.44
C LYS A 20 1.58 12.16 0.68
N THR A 21 1.22 11.06 1.32
CA THR A 21 2.12 9.92 1.46
C THR A 21 1.58 8.71 0.68
N LEU A 22 2.40 8.19 -0.23
CA LEU A 22 2.19 6.89 -0.86
C LEU A 22 3.06 5.86 -0.15
N THR A 23 2.45 5.00 0.65
CA THR A 23 3.12 3.84 1.25
C THR A 23 2.92 2.63 0.35
N ILE A 24 4.01 1.99 -0.07
CA ILE A 24 4.00 0.79 -0.90
C ILE A 24 4.43 -0.38 -0.02
N GLY A 25 3.52 -1.29 0.29
CA GLY A 25 3.79 -2.54 0.98
C GLY A 25 4.04 -3.66 -0.03
N ILE A 26 5.16 -4.36 0.10
CA ILE A 26 5.55 -5.46 -0.78
C ILE A 26 5.55 -6.75 0.02
N ASP A 27 4.64 -7.64 -0.31
CA ASP A 27 4.49 -8.95 0.30
C ASP A 27 5.55 -9.91 -0.22
N LEU A 28 6.42 -10.38 0.68
CA LEU A 28 7.47 -11.36 0.41
C LEU A 28 7.06 -12.79 0.76
N SER A 29 5.77 -13.07 1.01
CA SER A 29 5.30 -14.44 1.26
C SER A 29 5.44 -15.31 0.01
N GLY A 30 5.72 -16.60 0.22
CA GLY A 30 5.94 -17.54 -0.86
C GLY A 30 4.71 -17.82 -1.73
N SER A 31 3.50 -17.48 -1.29
CA SER A 31 2.27 -17.57 -2.07
C SER A 31 2.08 -16.41 -3.06
N ASN A 32 2.73 -15.27 -2.80
CA ASN A 32 2.60 -14.09 -3.64
C ASN A 32 3.24 -14.33 -5.03
N PRO A 33 2.50 -14.23 -6.12
CA PRO A 33 3.03 -14.43 -7.48
C PRO A 33 4.13 -13.43 -7.85
N LEU A 34 4.30 -12.37 -7.08
CA LEU A 34 5.38 -11.39 -7.24
C LEU A 34 6.77 -12.04 -7.20
N LEU A 35 6.95 -13.11 -6.41
CA LEU A 35 8.23 -13.79 -6.24
C LEU A 35 8.50 -14.90 -7.27
N SER A 36 7.49 -15.30 -8.04
CA SER A 36 7.57 -16.46 -8.93
C SER A 36 7.23 -16.17 -10.39
N HIS A 37 6.55 -15.05 -10.66
CA HIS A 37 6.03 -14.73 -12.00
C HIS A 37 6.50 -13.36 -12.48
N GLY A 38 7.52 -13.35 -13.34
CA GLY A 38 8.10 -12.11 -13.88
C GLY A 38 7.09 -11.19 -14.57
N ASN A 39 6.08 -11.76 -15.25
CA ASN A 39 5.01 -10.95 -15.85
C ASN A 39 4.16 -10.22 -14.81
N PHE A 40 3.85 -10.88 -13.68
CA PHE A 40 3.14 -10.24 -12.58
C PHE A 40 3.98 -9.12 -11.96
N ALA A 41 5.28 -9.36 -11.72
CA ALA A 41 6.20 -8.35 -11.20
C ALA A 41 6.30 -7.14 -12.16
N TYR A 42 6.36 -7.39 -13.46
CA TYR A 42 6.35 -6.34 -14.46
C TYR A 42 5.05 -5.50 -14.38
N MET A 43 3.88 -6.14 -14.40
CA MET A 43 2.58 -5.42 -14.32
C MET A 43 2.43 -4.65 -13.01
N ALA A 44 2.83 -5.23 -11.88
CA ALA A 44 2.84 -4.56 -10.58
C ALA A 44 3.75 -3.34 -10.60
N SER A 45 4.94 -3.44 -11.19
CA SER A 45 5.88 -2.33 -11.32
C SER A 45 5.34 -1.18 -12.18
N GLN A 46 4.58 -1.50 -13.24
CA GLN A 46 3.92 -0.48 -14.09
C GLN A 46 2.80 0.23 -13.32
N TYR A 47 2.02 -0.52 -12.55
CA TYR A 47 0.99 0.07 -11.70
C TYR A 47 1.59 1.02 -10.65
N VAL A 48 2.61 0.57 -9.92
CA VAL A 48 3.36 1.41 -8.96
C VAL A 48 3.94 2.66 -9.62
N THR A 49 4.52 2.52 -10.82
CA THR A 49 5.04 3.64 -11.59
C THR A 49 3.94 4.67 -11.89
N THR A 50 2.75 4.20 -12.25
CA THR A 50 1.59 5.06 -12.53
C THR A 50 1.17 5.83 -11.28
N GLU A 51 1.12 5.17 -10.11
CA GLU A 51 0.74 5.83 -8.85
C GLU A 51 1.80 6.86 -8.41
N ILE A 52 3.09 6.53 -8.50
CA ILE A 52 4.17 7.47 -8.16
C ILE A 52 4.14 8.70 -9.08
N ASN A 53 3.84 8.53 -10.36
CA ASN A 53 3.80 9.65 -11.31
C ASN A 53 2.63 10.64 -11.09
N LYS A 54 1.65 10.30 -10.25
CA LYS A 54 0.58 11.23 -9.82
C LYS A 54 1.01 12.18 -8.71
N LEU A 55 2.15 11.89 -8.05
CA LEU A 55 2.65 12.67 -6.93
C LEU A 55 3.26 14.00 -7.37
N GLN A 56 3.26 14.95 -6.45
CA GLN A 56 3.74 16.31 -6.65
C GLN A 56 4.97 16.62 -5.77
N ASN A 57 5.59 17.77 -5.98
CA ASN A 57 6.67 18.22 -5.11
C ASN A 57 6.18 18.35 -3.65
N GLY A 58 6.94 17.79 -2.72
CA GLY A 58 6.62 17.71 -1.30
C GLY A 58 5.95 16.39 -0.89
N ASP A 59 5.38 15.64 -1.85
CA ASP A 59 4.79 14.32 -1.54
C ASP A 59 5.88 13.29 -1.22
N ILE A 60 5.48 12.27 -0.44
CA ILE A 60 6.39 11.27 0.10
C ILE A 60 6.04 9.89 -0.46
N VAL A 61 7.07 9.12 -0.84
CA VAL A 61 6.95 7.70 -1.15
C VAL A 61 7.70 6.89 -0.10
N GLN A 62 7.03 5.95 0.53
CA GLN A 62 7.63 4.99 1.46
C GLN A 62 7.48 3.59 0.88
N VAL A 63 8.56 2.80 0.87
CA VAL A 63 8.50 1.38 0.48
C VAL A 63 8.85 0.54 1.67
N LYS A 64 8.04 -0.48 1.93
CA LYS A 64 8.23 -1.40 3.04
C LYS A 64 7.95 -2.82 2.55
N THR A 65 8.78 -3.77 2.97
CA THR A 65 8.53 -5.19 2.71
C THR A 65 7.94 -5.85 3.95
N PHE A 66 7.14 -6.89 3.77
CA PHE A 66 6.55 -7.65 4.86
C PHE A 66 6.33 -9.12 4.47
N GLY A 67 6.04 -9.93 5.47
CA GLY A 67 5.78 -11.37 5.38
C GLY A 67 5.74 -11.94 6.78
N SER A 68 6.65 -12.85 7.13
CA SER A 68 6.79 -13.35 8.51
C SER A 68 7.30 -12.26 9.44
N PRO A 69 6.73 -12.06 10.64
CA PRO A 69 7.03 -10.93 11.51
C PRO A 69 8.50 -10.78 11.90
N ASP A 70 9.18 -11.91 12.11
CA ASP A 70 10.57 -11.95 12.62
C ASP A 70 11.61 -12.09 11.50
N ASN A 71 11.22 -11.91 10.24
CA ASN A 71 12.14 -12.09 9.13
C ASN A 71 13.00 -10.85 8.90
N ALA A 72 14.32 -11.03 8.92
CA ALA A 72 15.29 -9.97 8.67
C ALA A 72 15.18 -9.35 7.27
N SER A 73 14.51 -10.02 6.32
CA SER A 73 14.23 -9.48 4.99
C SER A 73 13.10 -8.44 4.97
N ASN A 74 12.37 -8.26 6.07
CA ASN A 74 11.40 -7.18 6.22
C ASN A 74 12.13 -5.87 6.49
N VAL A 75 12.75 -5.32 5.47
CA VAL A 75 13.56 -4.12 5.58
C VAL A 75 12.72 -2.89 5.22
N LEU A 76 12.82 -1.86 6.04
CA LEU A 76 12.35 -0.52 5.67
C LEU A 76 13.23 0.01 4.55
N MET A 77 12.67 0.20 3.37
CA MET A 77 13.35 0.91 2.31
C MET A 77 13.36 2.42 2.57
N PRO A 78 14.31 3.16 1.98
CA PRO A 78 14.39 4.57 2.22
C PRO A 78 13.10 5.29 1.80
N THR A 79 12.77 6.34 2.55
CA THR A 79 11.69 7.26 2.21
C THR A 79 12.19 8.25 1.17
N PHE A 80 11.39 8.51 0.15
CA PHE A 80 11.69 9.46 -0.92
C PHE A 80 10.72 10.64 -0.83
N GLU A 81 11.25 11.86 -0.69
CA GLU A 81 10.48 13.08 -0.87
C GLU A 81 10.59 13.54 -2.33
N ILE A 82 9.44 13.69 -2.99
CA ILE A 82 9.39 14.19 -4.37
C ILE A 82 9.77 15.68 -4.39
N SER A 83 10.74 16.02 -5.20
CA SER A 83 11.27 17.39 -5.25
C SER A 83 11.78 17.74 -6.66
N ARG A 84 12.19 19.00 -6.84
CA ARG A 84 12.82 19.43 -8.10
C ARG A 84 14.09 18.62 -8.42
N ARG A 85 14.81 18.11 -7.39
CA ARG A 85 16.03 17.30 -7.55
C ARG A 85 15.73 15.82 -7.67
N LEU A 86 14.71 15.33 -6.97
CA LEU A 86 14.28 13.92 -6.96
C LEU A 86 12.87 13.81 -7.55
N LYS A 87 12.80 13.75 -8.88
CA LYS A 87 11.53 13.70 -9.62
C LYS A 87 10.87 12.32 -9.52
N THR A 88 9.54 12.29 -9.66
CA THR A 88 8.72 11.07 -9.66
C THR A 88 9.27 9.98 -10.59
N LYS A 89 9.68 10.34 -11.81
CA LYS A 89 10.24 9.40 -12.79
C LYS A 89 11.48 8.65 -12.27
N LYS A 90 12.36 9.33 -11.51
CA LYS A 90 13.56 8.70 -10.93
C LYS A 90 13.19 7.75 -9.80
N VAL A 91 12.29 8.18 -8.90
CA VAL A 91 11.80 7.35 -7.79
C VAL A 91 11.06 6.13 -8.33
N ALA A 92 10.15 6.31 -9.28
CA ALA A 92 9.43 5.23 -9.95
C ALA A 92 10.38 4.22 -10.62
N GLY A 93 11.43 4.69 -11.30
CA GLY A 93 12.44 3.83 -11.92
C GLY A 93 13.16 2.93 -10.90
N ILE A 94 13.58 3.49 -9.76
CA ILE A 94 14.25 2.74 -8.70
C ILE A 94 13.33 1.65 -8.14
N ILE A 95 12.09 2.02 -7.80
CA ILE A 95 11.13 1.10 -7.18
C ILE A 95 10.67 0.03 -8.19
N SER A 96 10.40 0.43 -9.44
CA SER A 96 10.05 -0.49 -10.52
C SER A 96 11.14 -1.54 -10.77
N GLN A 97 12.41 -1.13 -10.80
CA GLN A 97 13.54 -2.04 -10.98
C GLN A 97 13.64 -3.04 -9.82
N TYR A 98 13.45 -2.57 -8.58
CA TYR A 98 13.42 -3.44 -7.40
C TYR A 98 12.30 -4.48 -7.50
N ILE A 99 11.05 -4.07 -7.80
CA ILE A 99 9.91 -4.98 -7.94
C ILE A 99 10.18 -6.02 -9.02
N GLN A 100 10.73 -5.62 -10.17
CA GLN A 100 11.02 -6.53 -11.29
C GLN A 100 12.17 -7.51 -10.99
N SER A 101 13.06 -7.18 -10.06
CA SER A 101 14.15 -8.07 -9.65
C SER A 101 13.73 -9.17 -8.66
N LEU A 102 12.56 -9.02 -8.01
CA LEU A 102 12.12 -9.95 -6.96
C LEU A 102 11.96 -11.40 -7.41
N PRO A 103 11.46 -11.73 -8.62
CA PRO A 103 11.36 -13.12 -9.07
C PRO A 103 12.71 -13.86 -9.18
N GLU A 104 13.80 -13.12 -9.27
CA GLU A 104 15.15 -13.69 -9.33
C GLU A 104 15.75 -13.97 -7.94
N GLN A 105 15.14 -13.41 -6.88
CA GLN A 105 15.62 -13.48 -5.50
C GLN A 105 14.91 -14.60 -4.72
N LYS A 106 15.21 -15.87 -5.06
CA LYS A 106 14.48 -17.03 -4.50
C LYS A 106 14.59 -17.19 -2.98
N ASP A 107 15.64 -16.67 -2.37
CA ASP A 107 15.93 -16.86 -0.93
C ASP A 107 15.16 -15.88 -0.02
N ILE A 108 14.40 -14.93 -0.59
CA ILE A 108 13.64 -13.95 0.19
C ILE A 108 12.20 -14.39 0.49
N ALA A 109 11.74 -15.48 -0.14
CA ALA A 109 10.39 -16.00 0.07
C ALA A 109 10.16 -16.41 1.53
N GLN A 110 9.09 -15.88 2.12
CA GLN A 110 8.77 -16.10 3.53
C GLN A 110 7.62 -17.10 3.70
N PRO A 111 7.62 -17.90 4.78
CA PRO A 111 6.63 -18.98 4.96
C PRO A 111 5.25 -18.49 5.39
N SER A 112 5.10 -17.24 5.83
CA SER A 112 3.83 -16.69 6.29
C SER A 112 3.62 -15.27 5.79
N THR A 113 2.36 -14.83 5.83
CA THR A 113 1.96 -13.47 5.48
C THR A 113 1.27 -12.85 6.71
N ASN A 114 1.85 -11.78 7.26
CA ASN A 114 1.27 -11.07 8.38
C ASN A 114 0.87 -9.65 7.95
N LEU A 115 -0.13 -9.58 7.08
CA LEU A 115 -0.60 -8.37 6.45
C LEU A 115 -1.35 -7.47 7.44
N ILE A 116 -2.13 -8.09 8.34
CA ILE A 116 -2.82 -7.37 9.42
C ILE A 116 -1.80 -6.71 10.34
N ALA A 117 -0.80 -7.46 10.83
CA ALA A 117 0.24 -6.87 11.67
C ALA A 117 1.02 -5.79 10.93
N PHE A 118 1.31 -5.97 9.63
CA PHE A 118 1.93 -4.92 8.82
C PHE A 118 1.10 -3.64 8.83
N LEU A 119 -0.21 -3.73 8.65
CA LEU A 119 -1.10 -2.57 8.66
C LEU A 119 -1.23 -1.96 10.06
N GLU A 120 -1.35 -2.77 11.11
CA GLU A 120 -1.55 -2.32 12.49
C GLU A 120 -0.27 -1.76 13.13
N PHE A 121 0.88 -2.42 12.93
CA PHE A 121 2.15 -2.04 13.59
C PHE A 121 3.06 -1.18 12.72
N THR A 122 2.76 -1.00 11.44
CA THR A 122 3.48 -0.02 10.65
C THR A 122 2.98 1.37 11.05
N SER A 123 3.26 1.75 12.29
CA SER A 123 2.91 3.04 12.85
C SER A 123 3.38 4.17 11.94
N GLY A 124 2.48 5.10 11.63
CA GLY A 124 2.78 6.27 10.83
C GLY A 124 2.15 6.25 9.43
N PHE A 125 1.12 5.44 9.18
CA PHE A 125 0.22 5.75 8.06
C PHE A 125 -0.41 7.11 8.35
N ASN A 126 0.11 8.14 7.71
CA ASN A 126 -0.55 9.43 7.72
C ASN A 126 -1.69 9.37 6.70
N CYS A 127 -2.90 9.07 7.16
CA CYS A 127 -4.11 9.00 6.36
C CYS A 127 -4.76 10.37 6.10
N ALA A 128 -4.13 11.46 6.54
CA ALA A 128 -4.59 12.79 6.20
C ALA A 128 -4.51 13.02 4.67
N ASP A 129 -5.47 13.76 4.15
CA ASP A 129 -5.47 14.30 2.79
C ASP A 129 -5.23 13.30 1.64
N ASN A 130 -5.99 12.21 1.61
CA ASN A 130 -5.95 11.20 0.55
C ASN A 130 -4.60 10.46 0.42
N SER A 131 -3.90 10.27 1.51
CA SER A 131 -2.74 9.37 1.53
C SER A 131 -3.14 7.96 1.13
N GLN A 132 -2.26 7.27 0.41
CA GLN A 132 -2.53 5.96 -0.16
C GLN A 132 -1.60 4.92 0.44
N VAL A 133 -2.18 3.77 0.80
CA VAL A 133 -1.46 2.54 1.14
C VAL A 133 -1.69 1.55 0.01
N LEU A 134 -0.66 1.31 -0.79
CA LEU A 134 -0.69 0.39 -1.92
C LEU A 134 0.05 -0.89 -1.52
N MET A 135 -0.66 -2.00 -1.46
CA MET A 135 -0.13 -3.32 -1.12
C MET A 135 0.00 -4.17 -2.39
N ILE A 136 1.21 -4.68 -2.66
CA ILE A 136 1.42 -5.68 -3.71
C ILE A 136 1.41 -7.04 -3.02
N THR A 137 0.28 -7.74 -3.08
CA THR A 137 0.01 -8.95 -2.29
C THR A 137 -1.10 -9.79 -2.92
N ASP A 138 -1.06 -11.10 -2.71
CA ASP A 138 -2.20 -11.99 -2.99
C ASP A 138 -3.33 -11.84 -1.97
N ALA A 139 -3.09 -11.06 -0.92
CA ALA A 139 -4.02 -10.75 0.17
C ALA A 139 -4.42 -11.96 1.03
N ILE A 140 -3.62 -13.02 1.04
CA ILE A 140 -3.86 -14.18 1.90
C ILE A 140 -3.16 -13.95 3.24
N GLU A 141 -3.94 -13.54 4.24
CA GLU A 141 -3.45 -13.53 5.62
C GLU A 141 -3.15 -14.96 6.08
N SER A 142 -1.93 -15.19 6.55
CA SER A 142 -1.47 -16.48 7.09
C SER A 142 -0.60 -16.24 8.31
N SER A 143 -1.25 -16.00 9.43
CA SER A 143 -0.61 -15.59 10.68
C SER A 143 -1.25 -16.26 11.90
N SER A 144 -0.90 -15.78 13.09
CA SER A 144 -1.57 -16.18 14.34
C SER A 144 -3.05 -15.77 14.40
N TYR A 145 -3.46 -14.78 13.62
CA TYR A 145 -4.85 -14.32 13.56
C TYR A 145 -5.74 -15.31 12.81
N VAL A 146 -5.30 -15.76 11.64
CA VAL A 146 -6.03 -16.71 10.79
C VAL A 146 -5.05 -17.45 9.88
N GLY A 147 -5.30 -18.75 9.70
CA GLY A 147 -4.55 -19.55 8.73
C GLY A 147 -5.07 -19.32 7.31
N GLY A 148 -4.16 -19.21 6.33
CA GLY A 148 -4.52 -18.91 4.95
C GLY A 148 -5.57 -19.83 4.36
N ASN A 149 -5.47 -21.16 4.59
CA ASN A 149 -6.48 -22.11 4.13
C ASN A 149 -7.85 -21.91 4.78
N GLN A 150 -7.91 -21.48 6.04
CA GLN A 150 -9.17 -21.21 6.73
C GLN A 150 -9.84 -19.96 6.15
N LEU A 151 -9.03 -18.93 5.83
CA LEU A 151 -9.50 -17.71 5.19
C LEU A 151 -10.02 -18.00 3.78
N LEU A 152 -9.23 -18.68 2.93
CA LEU A 152 -9.60 -19.00 1.55
C LEU A 152 -10.88 -19.85 1.43
N GLN A 153 -11.16 -20.69 2.44
CA GLN A 153 -12.37 -21.51 2.52
C GLN A 153 -13.55 -20.80 3.19
N GLY A 154 -13.36 -19.58 3.69
CA GLY A 154 -14.38 -18.84 4.43
C GLY A 154 -14.74 -19.47 5.80
N LYS A 155 -13.87 -20.35 6.33
CA LYS A 155 -14.07 -21.00 7.63
C LYS A 155 -13.76 -20.09 8.81
N LYS A 156 -12.86 -19.14 8.59
CA LYS A 156 -12.49 -18.12 9.58
C LYS A 156 -12.23 -16.81 8.84
N GLY A 157 -12.87 -15.74 9.27
CA GLY A 157 -12.67 -14.40 8.72
C GLY A 157 -11.51 -13.67 9.37
N LEU A 158 -11.21 -12.50 8.85
CA LEU A 158 -10.22 -11.58 9.43
C LEU A 158 -10.73 -11.07 10.79
N PRO A 159 -9.84 -10.83 11.78
CA PRO A 159 -10.22 -10.23 13.06
C PRO A 159 -10.72 -8.79 12.85
N LYS A 160 -11.30 -8.22 13.89
CA LYS A 160 -11.60 -6.79 13.88
C LYS A 160 -10.28 -5.99 13.85
N PRO A 161 -10.18 -4.93 13.02
CA PRO A 161 -8.98 -4.08 13.00
C PRO A 161 -8.77 -3.36 14.33
N ASP A 162 -7.50 -3.25 14.74
CA ASP A 162 -7.05 -2.44 15.88
C ASP A 162 -6.25 -1.22 15.38
N ILE A 163 -6.76 -0.57 14.36
CA ILE A 163 -6.16 0.61 13.73
C ILE A 163 -7.24 1.52 13.15
N ASP A 164 -6.99 2.83 13.15
CA ASP A 164 -7.79 3.82 12.45
C ASP A 164 -7.08 4.25 11.15
N LEU A 165 -7.67 3.88 10.01
CA LEU A 165 -7.20 4.24 8.66
C LEU A 165 -8.16 5.26 7.99
N LYS A 166 -8.89 6.03 8.79
CA LYS A 166 -9.82 7.03 8.29
C LYS A 166 -9.11 8.03 7.36
N GLY A 167 -9.64 8.17 6.14
CA GLY A 167 -9.08 9.04 5.10
C GLY A 167 -8.02 8.38 4.22
N CYS A 168 -7.53 7.17 4.54
CA CYS A 168 -6.65 6.42 3.66
C CYS A 168 -7.38 5.79 2.47
N LEU A 169 -6.69 5.76 1.32
CA LEU A 169 -7.02 4.86 0.22
C LEU A 169 -6.17 3.60 0.37
N LEU A 170 -6.80 2.47 0.71
CA LEU A 170 -6.14 1.17 0.81
C LEU A 170 -6.35 0.41 -0.49
N THR A 171 -5.28 0.17 -1.25
CA THR A 171 -5.33 -0.53 -2.53
C THR A 171 -4.52 -1.81 -2.45
N PHE A 172 -5.14 -2.95 -2.80
CA PHE A 172 -4.44 -4.22 -2.96
C PHE A 172 -4.30 -4.56 -4.44
N TYR A 173 -3.08 -4.68 -4.90
CA TYR A 173 -2.73 -5.13 -6.24
C TYR A 173 -2.32 -6.60 -6.19
N GLY A 174 -3.11 -7.47 -6.83
CA GLY A 174 -2.86 -8.91 -6.87
C GLY A 174 -3.80 -9.74 -6.00
N LEU A 175 -4.82 -9.13 -5.37
CA LEU A 175 -5.75 -9.84 -4.49
C LEU A 175 -6.27 -11.13 -5.14
N GLY A 176 -5.93 -12.28 -4.51
CA GLY A 176 -6.33 -13.60 -4.94
C GLY A 176 -5.71 -14.07 -6.25
N ALA A 177 -4.63 -13.43 -6.71
CA ALA A 177 -3.94 -13.81 -7.94
C ALA A 177 -3.46 -15.27 -7.87
N GLY A 178 -3.84 -16.08 -8.88
CA GLY A 178 -3.53 -17.51 -8.93
C GLY A 178 -4.55 -18.42 -8.21
N PHE A 179 -5.59 -17.86 -7.58
CA PHE A 179 -6.61 -18.62 -6.86
C PHE A 179 -7.95 -18.72 -7.61
N PRO A 180 -8.79 -19.73 -7.32
CA PRO A 180 -10.10 -19.87 -7.91
C PRO A 180 -11.02 -18.68 -7.62
N PRO A 181 -11.97 -18.34 -8.51
CA PRO A 181 -12.86 -17.17 -8.35
C PRO A 181 -13.64 -17.14 -7.03
N GLN A 182 -13.96 -18.30 -6.44
CA GLN A 182 -14.63 -18.38 -5.15
C GLN A 182 -13.73 -17.85 -4.02
N ALA A 183 -12.46 -18.25 -3.99
CA ALA A 183 -11.49 -17.78 -3.00
C ALA A 183 -11.24 -16.25 -3.15
N VAL A 184 -11.10 -15.78 -4.39
CA VAL A 184 -10.97 -14.34 -4.69
C VAL A 184 -12.15 -13.54 -4.13
N ARG A 185 -13.37 -14.05 -4.30
CA ARG A 185 -14.58 -13.40 -3.77
C ARG A 185 -14.59 -13.37 -2.23
N ILE A 186 -14.18 -14.46 -1.59
CA ILE A 186 -14.06 -14.51 -0.12
C ILE A 186 -13.05 -13.46 0.37
N LEU A 187 -11.85 -13.47 -0.20
CA LEU A 187 -10.79 -12.50 0.16
C LEU A 187 -11.26 -11.06 -0.02
N ARG A 188 -11.89 -10.75 -1.17
CA ARG A 188 -12.40 -9.41 -1.43
C ARG A 188 -13.42 -8.98 -0.38
N ASN A 189 -14.39 -9.83 -0.04
CA ASN A 189 -15.41 -9.52 0.95
C ASN A 189 -14.80 -9.30 2.35
N GLU A 190 -13.86 -10.13 2.75
CA GLU A 190 -13.19 -10.02 4.04
C GLU A 190 -12.36 -8.74 4.15
N TRP A 191 -11.56 -8.41 3.12
CA TRP A 191 -10.76 -7.19 3.12
C TRP A 191 -11.62 -5.92 2.95
N THR A 192 -12.72 -5.98 2.22
CA THR A 192 -13.69 -4.87 2.17
C THR A 192 -14.26 -4.62 3.56
N ARG A 193 -14.78 -5.65 4.22
CA ARG A 193 -15.32 -5.55 5.59
C ARG A 193 -14.28 -5.02 6.58
N TRP A 194 -13.06 -5.56 6.54
CA TRP A 194 -11.96 -5.16 7.44
C TRP A 194 -11.60 -3.69 7.23
N SER A 195 -11.43 -3.28 5.97
CA SER A 195 -11.06 -1.91 5.62
C SER A 195 -12.14 -0.89 6.00
N GLU A 196 -13.42 -1.21 5.78
CA GLU A 196 -14.54 -0.38 6.21
C GLU A 196 -14.56 -0.21 7.74
N GLN A 197 -14.30 -1.27 8.49
CA GLN A 197 -14.19 -1.21 9.95
C GLN A 197 -12.99 -0.38 10.43
N ALA A 198 -11.90 -0.37 9.67
CA ALA A 198 -10.74 0.48 9.91
C ALA A 198 -10.94 1.94 9.41
N GLY A 199 -12.04 2.25 8.75
CA GLY A 199 -12.34 3.59 8.22
C GLY A 199 -11.68 3.93 6.89
N ALA A 200 -11.03 2.96 6.22
CA ALA A 200 -10.38 3.16 4.93
C ALA A 200 -11.34 3.01 3.75
N THR A 201 -11.03 3.70 2.64
CA THR A 201 -11.61 3.38 1.33
C THR A 201 -10.79 2.28 0.69
N PHE A 202 -11.43 1.14 0.36
CA PHE A 202 -10.74 -0.06 -0.15
C PHE A 202 -10.92 -0.24 -1.65
N THR A 203 -9.83 -0.62 -2.33
CA THR A 203 -9.82 -1.02 -3.74
C THR A 203 -9.00 -2.28 -3.93
N ALA A 204 -9.54 -3.26 -4.65
CA ALA A 204 -8.83 -4.47 -5.04
C ALA A 204 -8.63 -4.51 -6.57
N ILE A 205 -7.39 -4.71 -6.99
CA ILE A 205 -6.99 -4.85 -8.39
C ILE A 205 -6.54 -6.29 -8.61
N ILE A 206 -7.17 -6.95 -9.56
CA ILE A 206 -6.86 -8.30 -9.99
C ILE A 206 -6.29 -8.17 -11.40
N PRO A 207 -4.97 -8.31 -11.59
CA PRO A 207 -4.31 -8.18 -12.88
C PRO A 207 -4.55 -9.37 -13.80
#